data_82c7e299280d76bc5f0a2afa222aa558
#
_entry.id   82c7e299280d76bc5f0a2afa222aa558
#
_cell.length_a   1.000
_cell.length_b   1.000
_cell.length_c   1.000
_cell.angle_alpha   90.00
_cell.angle_beta   90.00
_cell.angle_gamma   90.00
#
_symmetry.space_group_name_H-M   'P 1'
#
loop_
_entity.id
_entity.type
_entity.pdbx_description
1 polymer ?
#
loop_
_entity_poly.entity_id
_entity_poly.type
_entity_poly.pdbx_seq_one_letter_code
_entity_poly.pdbx_strand_id
1 'polypeptide(L)'
;MIDRRTLIAGPSAALIAPPRAAFAETLKDAAGRSVPIPAKVSRVFPAGPPAAILLYTLAPELLLGWPRANRREECAYMLPEICTRPEVGRITGRGNTANLETVLALKPDLILDVGSTSATFVSLADRVQEQTGIPYALLDGRFAGIATSYRSLGALIGRPHDAEKLARHAEDTLKTVLGRVEPIAANARPKVYYARGPRGLTTALGGSINVETIEMLGRNVAAETPGGLANISIEQVLVWNPDVIVTIDQEFAAWVRSDPSWAPVKAVRDNRVHLSPKMPFGWVDFPPSVNRLIGLWWLAKILYPEQFPEDIGALTRDFYTRFYHVTPSAAQIEHVLAGRD
;
A
#
# COMPACT_ATOMS: atom_id res chain seq x y z
N MET A 1 6.37 75.02 43.29
CA MET A 1 7.11 73.79 43.09
C MET A 1 6.23 72.84 42.29
N ILE A 2 6.56 72.68 41.02
CA ILE A 2 5.75 71.96 40.05
C ILE A 2 6.46 70.62 39.82
N ASP A 3 5.80 69.52 40.15
CA ASP A 3 6.30 68.14 39.90
C ASP A 3 5.69 67.60 38.59
N ARG A 4 6.57 67.45 37.59
CA ARG A 4 6.18 66.86 36.27
C ARG A 4 6.58 65.40 36.27
N ARG A 5 5.60 64.50 36.47
CA ARG A 5 5.78 63.08 36.20
C ARG A 5 5.59 62.82 34.72
N THR A 6 6.65 62.51 34.01
CA THR A 6 6.66 62.09 32.63
C THR A 6 6.31 60.63 32.57
N LEU A 7 5.13 60.29 31.98
CA LEU A 7 4.74 58.91 31.66
C LEU A 7 5.48 58.53 30.38
N ILE A 8 6.40 57.58 30.47
CA ILE A 8 7.01 56.91 29.28
C ILE A 8 6.09 55.79 28.82
N ALA A 9 5.38 55.98 27.71
CA ALA A 9 4.66 54.95 27.02
C ALA A 9 5.64 54.09 26.25
N GLY A 10 5.89 52.86 26.71
CA GLY A 10 6.67 51.86 25.98
C GLY A 10 5.90 51.32 24.78
N PRO A 11 6.57 50.97 23.68
CA PRO A 11 5.91 50.39 22.49
C PRO A 11 5.39 48.98 22.83
N SER A 12 4.10 48.77 22.70
CA SER A 12 3.48 47.43 22.73
C SER A 12 3.93 46.66 21.52
N ALA A 13 4.78 45.67 21.72
CA ALA A 13 5.13 44.70 20.68
C ALA A 13 3.86 43.87 20.38
N ALA A 14 3.23 44.12 19.25
CA ALA A 14 2.17 43.28 18.72
C ALA A 14 2.80 41.92 18.36
N LEU A 15 2.47 40.87 19.11
CA LEU A 15 2.74 39.50 18.72
C LEU A 15 1.97 39.20 17.44
N ILE A 16 2.69 39.21 16.31
CA ILE A 16 2.15 38.74 15.01
C ILE A 16 2.03 37.21 15.16
N ALA A 17 0.82 36.74 15.46
CA ALA A 17 0.51 35.32 15.39
C ALA A 17 0.76 34.84 13.94
N PRO A 18 1.40 33.68 13.75
CA PRO A 18 1.60 33.15 12.41
C PRO A 18 0.22 32.96 11.73
N PRO A 19 0.11 33.20 10.40
CA PRO A 19 -1.15 33.03 9.71
C PRO A 19 -1.63 31.59 9.89
N ARG A 20 -2.77 31.39 10.54
CA ARG A 20 -3.46 30.12 10.57
C ARG A 20 -3.76 29.74 9.12
N ALA A 21 -3.35 28.55 8.71
CA ALA A 21 -3.75 27.99 7.42
C ALA A 21 -5.30 28.11 7.33
N ALA A 22 -5.77 28.79 6.29
CA ALA A 22 -7.22 28.87 6.05
C ALA A 22 -7.68 27.47 5.60
N PHE A 23 -8.49 26.81 6.42
CA PHE A 23 -9.15 25.56 6.03
C PHE A 23 -10.34 25.91 5.14
N ALA A 24 -10.40 25.30 3.96
CA ALA A 24 -11.46 25.55 3.00
C ALA A 24 -12.71 24.71 3.30
N GLU A 25 -12.51 23.48 3.78
CA GLU A 25 -13.57 22.49 3.94
C GLU A 25 -13.22 21.49 5.05
N THR A 26 -14.23 20.78 5.54
CA THR A 26 -14.04 19.63 6.44
C THR A 26 -14.58 18.39 5.74
N LEU A 27 -13.74 17.40 5.48
CA LEU A 27 -14.12 16.13 4.87
C LEU A 27 -14.17 15.00 5.91
N LYS A 28 -14.99 13.98 5.63
CA LYS A 28 -15.00 12.76 6.41
C LYS A 28 -13.97 11.79 5.82
N ASP A 29 -13.08 11.28 6.68
CA ASP A 29 -12.18 10.20 6.31
C ASP A 29 -12.86 8.82 6.40
N ALA A 30 -12.13 7.74 6.07
CA ALA A 30 -12.68 6.39 6.06
C ALA A 30 -13.07 5.86 7.45
N ALA A 31 -12.62 6.49 8.52
CA ALA A 31 -13.02 6.21 9.90
C ALA A 31 -14.18 7.12 10.39
N GLY A 32 -14.73 7.99 9.52
CA GLY A 32 -15.78 8.95 9.85
C GLY A 32 -15.30 10.18 10.63
N ARG A 33 -13.97 10.36 10.79
CA ARG A 33 -13.37 11.52 11.45
C ARG A 33 -13.54 12.76 10.58
N SER A 34 -13.78 13.90 11.21
CA SER A 34 -13.83 15.20 10.54
C SER A 34 -12.41 15.73 10.38
N VAL A 35 -11.91 15.78 9.14
CA VAL A 35 -10.55 16.24 8.81
C VAL A 35 -10.64 17.63 8.19
N PRO A 36 -10.06 18.67 8.80
CA PRO A 36 -10.02 20.00 8.22
C PRO A 36 -9.02 20.01 7.05
N ILE A 37 -9.49 20.37 5.85
CA ILE A 37 -8.65 20.35 4.65
C ILE A 37 -8.14 21.76 4.34
N PRO A 38 -6.82 21.96 4.14
CA PRO A 38 -6.29 23.24 3.68
C PRO A 38 -6.87 23.63 2.31
N ALA A 39 -7.03 24.93 2.07
CA ALA A 39 -7.52 25.44 0.78
C ALA A 39 -6.63 25.00 -0.40
N LYS A 40 -5.37 24.69 -0.13
CA LYS A 40 -4.42 24.12 -1.10
C LYS A 40 -3.55 23.08 -0.40
N VAL A 41 -3.58 21.86 -0.92
CA VAL A 41 -2.66 20.78 -0.51
C VAL A 41 -1.55 20.70 -1.55
N SER A 42 -0.30 20.84 -1.12
CA SER A 42 0.89 20.81 -1.97
C SER A 42 2.02 19.94 -1.40
N ARG A 43 1.94 19.58 -0.13
CA ARG A 43 2.98 18.86 0.61
C ARG A 43 2.32 17.78 1.48
N VAL A 44 2.37 16.53 1.03
CA VAL A 44 1.74 15.42 1.74
C VAL A 44 2.80 14.50 2.35
N PHE A 45 2.70 14.29 3.65
CA PHE A 45 3.51 13.30 4.37
C PHE A 45 2.80 11.95 4.35
N PRO A 46 3.39 10.89 3.78
CA PRO A 46 2.81 9.56 3.83
C PRO A 46 3.11 8.92 5.18
N ALA A 47 2.07 8.60 5.95
CA ALA A 47 2.23 7.97 7.26
C ALA A 47 2.86 6.57 7.19
N GLY A 48 2.70 5.89 6.06
CA GLY A 48 3.26 4.56 5.82
C GLY A 48 3.37 4.21 4.33
N PRO A 49 3.98 3.06 4.01
CA PRO A 49 4.23 2.66 2.63
C PRO A 49 2.98 2.56 1.73
N PRO A 50 1.82 2.05 2.19
CA PRO A 50 0.62 2.03 1.34
C PRO A 50 0.15 3.42 0.94
N ALA A 51 0.24 4.40 1.85
CA ALA A 51 -0.12 5.79 1.59
C ALA A 51 0.82 6.44 0.57
N ALA A 52 2.13 6.18 0.69
CA ALA A 52 3.12 6.69 -0.26
C ALA A 52 2.83 6.20 -1.69
N ILE A 53 2.50 4.91 -1.85
CA ILE A 53 2.20 4.34 -3.16
C ILE A 53 0.89 4.91 -3.72
N LEU A 54 -0.18 4.95 -2.92
CA LEU A 54 -1.46 5.48 -3.38
C LEU A 54 -1.34 6.94 -3.82
N LEU A 55 -0.63 7.77 -3.04
CA LEU A 55 -0.36 9.17 -3.39
C LEU A 55 0.50 9.29 -4.64
N TYR A 56 1.58 8.50 -4.75
CA TYR A 56 2.47 8.48 -5.90
C TYR A 56 1.70 8.21 -7.21
N THR A 57 0.75 7.29 -7.17
CA THR A 57 -0.01 6.93 -8.38
C THR A 57 -1.03 7.98 -8.81
N LEU A 58 -1.47 8.87 -7.92
CA LEU A 58 -2.44 9.92 -8.25
C LEU A 58 -1.80 11.30 -8.44
N ALA A 59 -0.85 11.66 -7.57
CA ALA A 59 -0.25 12.99 -7.51
C ALA A 59 1.19 12.89 -7.00
N PRO A 60 2.13 12.33 -7.80
CA PRO A 60 3.51 12.09 -7.38
C PRO A 60 4.22 13.36 -6.92
N GLU A 61 3.87 14.51 -7.49
CA GLU A 61 4.47 15.80 -7.15
C GLU A 61 4.19 16.26 -5.72
N LEU A 62 3.10 15.79 -5.10
CA LEU A 62 2.72 16.16 -3.72
C LEU A 62 3.44 15.32 -2.65
N LEU A 63 4.04 14.19 -3.01
CA LEU A 63 4.72 13.31 -2.07
C LEU A 63 5.98 13.96 -1.49
N LEU A 64 6.08 14.18 -0.20
CA LEU A 64 7.24 14.80 0.44
C LEU A 64 8.51 13.94 0.40
N GLY A 65 8.32 12.64 0.47
CA GLY A 65 9.39 11.65 0.47
C GLY A 65 8.83 10.26 0.70
N TRP A 66 9.72 9.30 0.79
CA TRP A 66 9.36 7.88 0.94
C TRP A 66 9.50 7.40 2.38
N PRO A 67 8.69 6.45 2.84
CA PRO A 67 8.85 5.85 4.18
C PRO A 67 10.18 5.11 4.38
N ARG A 68 10.84 4.70 3.30
CA ARG A 68 12.22 4.21 3.20
C ARG A 68 12.84 4.71 1.90
N ALA A 69 14.14 4.79 1.84
CA ALA A 69 14.83 5.06 0.58
C ALA A 69 14.51 3.98 -0.46
N ASN A 70 14.22 4.38 -1.69
CA ASN A 70 14.06 3.44 -2.79
C ASN A 70 15.43 2.95 -3.26
N ARG A 71 15.48 1.70 -3.71
CA ARG A 71 16.67 1.12 -4.31
C ARG A 71 16.81 1.63 -5.76
N ARG A 72 18.04 1.63 -6.26
CA ARG A 72 18.33 2.08 -7.63
C ARG A 72 17.54 1.30 -8.68
N GLU A 73 17.37 0.01 -8.48
CA GLU A 73 16.64 -0.91 -9.35
C GLU A 73 15.15 -0.55 -9.40
N GLU A 74 14.56 -0.14 -8.27
CA GLU A 74 13.17 0.32 -8.17
C GLU A 74 12.94 1.60 -8.99
N CYS A 75 13.93 2.49 -9.04
CA CYS A 75 13.84 3.75 -9.78
C CYS A 75 13.74 3.57 -11.31
N ALA A 76 14.12 2.42 -11.85
CA ALA A 76 13.92 2.10 -13.26
C ALA A 76 12.43 1.95 -13.65
N TYR A 77 11.55 1.84 -12.66
CA TYR A 77 10.11 1.64 -12.82
C TYR A 77 9.25 2.76 -12.22
N MET A 78 9.86 3.90 -11.95
CA MET A 78 9.20 5.07 -11.35
C MET A 78 9.71 6.35 -12.01
N LEU A 79 9.00 7.46 -11.79
CA LEU A 79 9.50 8.79 -12.16
C LEU A 79 10.81 9.07 -11.42
N PRO A 80 11.94 9.32 -12.12
CA PRO A 80 13.26 9.42 -11.50
C PRO A 80 13.34 10.50 -10.40
N GLU A 81 12.76 11.66 -10.64
CA GLU A 81 12.75 12.81 -9.72
C GLU A 81 11.91 12.54 -8.46
N ILE A 82 10.93 11.63 -8.54
CA ILE A 82 10.13 11.23 -7.38
C ILE A 82 10.78 10.05 -6.66
N CYS A 83 11.35 9.09 -7.40
CA CYS A 83 12.03 7.94 -6.81
C CYS A 83 13.18 8.36 -5.89
N THR A 84 13.91 9.40 -6.25
CA THR A 84 15.07 9.92 -5.50
C THR A 84 14.71 10.87 -4.37
N ARG A 85 13.41 11.09 -4.08
CA ARG A 85 13.01 11.90 -2.92
C ARG A 85 13.51 11.26 -1.62
N PRO A 86 13.78 12.11 -0.59
CA PRO A 86 14.39 11.64 0.66
C PRO A 86 13.54 10.61 1.38
N GLU A 87 14.20 9.79 2.19
CA GLU A 87 13.53 9.01 3.22
C GLU A 87 13.01 9.94 4.32
N VAL A 88 11.72 9.85 4.63
CA VAL A 88 11.05 10.66 5.66
C VAL A 88 10.58 9.82 6.85
N GLY A 89 10.79 8.51 6.80
CA GLY A 89 10.32 7.57 7.81
C GLY A 89 8.82 7.31 7.73
N ARG A 90 8.28 6.66 8.77
CA ARG A 90 6.87 6.27 8.83
C ARG A 90 6.31 6.37 10.24
N ILE A 91 5.04 6.75 10.34
CA ILE A 91 4.25 6.80 11.58
C ILE A 91 3.53 5.47 11.79
N THR A 92 3.11 4.81 10.70
CA THR A 92 2.37 3.55 10.71
C THR A 92 3.12 2.43 10.01
N GLY A 93 2.75 1.18 10.31
CA GLY A 93 3.42 -0.02 9.83
C GLY A 93 4.45 -0.58 10.81
N ARG A 94 5.23 -1.58 10.36
CA ARG A 94 6.26 -2.19 11.21
C ARG A 94 7.45 -1.24 11.39
N GLY A 95 7.85 -1.01 12.65
CA GLY A 95 9.00 -0.18 12.99
C GLY A 95 8.72 1.30 12.68
N ASN A 96 8.00 1.95 13.58
CA ASN A 96 7.79 3.39 13.56
C ASN A 96 9.15 4.11 13.57
N THR A 97 9.51 4.79 12.47
CA THR A 97 10.82 5.44 12.27
C THR A 97 10.74 6.96 12.17
N ALA A 98 9.55 7.52 11.94
CA ALA A 98 9.35 8.97 11.98
C ALA A 98 8.96 9.40 13.39
N ASN A 99 9.66 10.40 13.94
CA ASN A 99 9.19 11.11 15.11
C ASN A 99 8.41 12.37 14.69
N LEU A 100 7.59 12.93 15.59
CA LEU A 100 6.74 14.09 15.28
C LEU A 100 7.56 15.35 14.99
N GLU A 101 8.75 15.50 15.56
CA GLU A 101 9.64 16.62 15.28
C GLU A 101 10.10 16.62 13.81
N THR A 102 10.46 15.43 13.30
CA THR A 102 10.80 15.26 11.88
C THR A 102 9.62 15.62 10.97
N VAL A 103 8.40 15.16 11.33
CA VAL A 103 7.19 15.50 10.57
C VAL A 103 6.94 17.00 10.57
N LEU A 104 7.03 17.66 11.71
CA LEU A 104 6.86 19.12 11.86
C LEU A 104 7.91 19.91 11.06
N ALA A 105 9.18 19.46 11.09
CA ALA A 105 10.26 20.09 10.33
C ALA A 105 10.04 20.07 8.81
N LEU A 106 9.37 19.03 8.32
CA LEU A 106 9.00 18.89 6.90
C LEU A 106 7.83 19.79 6.48
N LYS A 107 7.09 20.37 7.43
CA LYS A 107 5.95 21.27 7.20
C LYS A 107 4.96 20.73 6.16
N PRO A 108 4.37 19.54 6.35
CA PRO A 108 3.33 19.04 5.46
C PRO A 108 2.02 19.81 5.65
N ASP A 109 1.25 19.90 4.58
CA ASP A 109 -0.13 20.43 4.61
C ASP A 109 -1.11 19.35 5.08
N LEU A 110 -0.77 18.09 4.86
CA LEU A 110 -1.59 16.92 5.15
C LEU A 110 -0.71 15.71 5.50
N ILE A 111 -1.11 14.94 6.49
CA ILE A 111 -0.62 13.58 6.73
C ILE A 111 -1.66 12.62 6.15
N LEU A 112 -1.21 11.75 5.25
CA LEU A 112 -2.05 10.72 4.63
C LEU A 112 -1.69 9.35 5.18
N ASP A 113 -2.66 8.63 5.69
CA ASP A 113 -2.52 7.22 6.07
C ASP A 113 -3.49 6.34 5.27
N VAL A 114 -3.04 5.15 4.90
CA VAL A 114 -3.83 4.15 4.19
C VAL A 114 -3.61 2.80 4.86
N GLY A 115 -4.66 2.27 5.45
CA GLY A 115 -4.54 1.01 6.19
C GLY A 115 -5.80 0.63 6.96
N SER A 116 -5.60 0.12 8.17
CA SER A 116 -6.70 -0.23 9.06
C SER A 116 -7.40 1.00 9.62
N THR A 117 -8.72 0.98 9.62
CA THR A 117 -9.59 1.99 10.24
C THR A 117 -10.05 1.58 11.64
N SER A 118 -9.39 0.62 12.29
CA SER A 118 -9.70 0.18 13.64
C SER A 118 -9.40 1.28 14.68
N ALA A 119 -9.99 1.15 15.87
CA ALA A 119 -9.88 2.12 16.96
C ALA A 119 -8.43 2.51 17.31
N THR A 120 -7.48 1.57 17.20
CA THR A 120 -6.06 1.83 17.47
C THR A 120 -5.49 2.86 16.47
N PHE A 121 -5.79 2.72 15.18
CA PHE A 121 -5.30 3.65 14.14
C PHE A 121 -6.04 4.98 14.18
N VAL A 122 -7.34 4.97 14.51
CA VAL A 122 -8.12 6.19 14.75
C VAL A 122 -7.52 7.00 15.90
N SER A 123 -7.26 6.36 17.04
CA SER A 123 -6.65 7.02 18.21
C SER A 123 -5.24 7.55 17.91
N LEU A 124 -4.46 6.84 17.08
CA LEU A 124 -3.15 7.32 16.63
C LEU A 124 -3.30 8.59 15.77
N ALA A 125 -4.21 8.56 14.80
CA ALA A 125 -4.46 9.68 13.90
C ALA A 125 -4.93 10.94 14.65
N ASP A 126 -5.86 10.78 15.63
CA ASP A 126 -6.34 11.87 16.47
C ASP A 126 -5.20 12.49 17.29
N ARG A 127 -4.40 11.65 17.95
CA ARG A 127 -3.26 12.10 18.74
C ARG A 127 -2.22 12.83 17.92
N VAL A 128 -1.86 12.31 16.73
CA VAL A 128 -0.88 12.96 15.86
C VAL A 128 -1.42 14.30 15.35
N GLN A 129 -2.68 14.35 14.92
CA GLN A 129 -3.33 15.59 14.47
C GLN A 129 -3.37 16.63 15.61
N GLU A 130 -3.74 16.23 16.83
CA GLU A 130 -3.79 17.12 18.01
C GLU A 130 -2.40 17.66 18.36
N GLN A 131 -1.38 16.81 18.41
CA GLN A 131 -0.02 17.20 18.79
C GLN A 131 0.69 18.05 17.75
N THR A 132 0.40 17.85 16.45
CA THR A 132 1.09 18.56 15.36
C THR A 132 0.30 19.75 14.82
N GLY A 133 -1.02 19.77 14.99
CA GLY A 133 -1.91 20.72 14.31
C GLY A 133 -2.04 20.47 12.80
N ILE A 134 -1.43 19.40 12.27
CA ILE A 134 -1.48 19.04 10.87
C ILE A 134 -2.69 18.10 10.62
N PRO A 135 -3.53 18.37 9.62
CA PRO A 135 -4.61 17.46 9.24
C PRO A 135 -4.09 16.04 8.98
N TYR A 136 -4.77 15.05 9.56
CA TYR A 136 -4.44 13.63 9.38
C TYR A 136 -5.64 12.91 8.78
N ALA A 137 -5.52 12.43 7.54
CA ALA A 137 -6.56 11.70 6.84
C ALA A 137 -6.23 10.20 6.83
N LEU A 138 -7.18 9.38 7.32
CA LEU A 138 -7.09 7.92 7.34
C LEU A 138 -8.00 7.34 6.25
N LEU A 139 -7.41 6.68 5.26
CA LEU A 139 -8.13 5.97 4.20
C LEU A 139 -8.13 4.46 4.45
N ASP A 140 -9.21 3.80 4.02
CA ASP A 140 -9.33 2.34 4.13
C ASP A 140 -8.36 1.65 3.17
N GLY A 141 -7.46 0.84 3.72
CA GLY A 141 -6.46 0.09 2.95
C GLY A 141 -6.96 -1.24 2.41
N ARG A 142 -8.21 -1.64 2.69
CA ARG A 142 -8.78 -2.88 2.15
C ARG A 142 -8.84 -2.82 0.62
N PHE A 143 -8.46 -3.91 -0.01
CA PHE A 143 -8.32 -3.95 -1.46
C PHE A 143 -9.64 -3.75 -2.21
N ALA A 144 -10.73 -4.32 -1.71
CA ALA A 144 -12.08 -4.11 -2.26
C ALA A 144 -12.51 -2.63 -2.26
N GLY A 145 -11.98 -1.82 -1.33
CA GLY A 145 -12.27 -0.40 -1.17
C GLY A 145 -11.35 0.53 -1.96
N ILE A 146 -10.43 0.02 -2.78
CA ILE A 146 -9.36 0.82 -3.41
C ILE A 146 -9.91 1.96 -4.29
N ALA A 147 -11.02 1.74 -5.01
CA ALA A 147 -11.66 2.77 -5.82
C ALA A 147 -12.21 3.93 -4.96
N THR A 148 -12.85 3.59 -3.84
CA THR A 148 -13.32 4.58 -2.85
C THR A 148 -12.15 5.36 -2.26
N SER A 149 -11.04 4.70 -1.96
CA SER A 149 -9.83 5.36 -1.45
C SER A 149 -9.23 6.33 -2.45
N TYR A 150 -9.25 6.04 -3.76
CA TYR A 150 -8.87 7.00 -4.81
C TYR A 150 -9.78 8.23 -4.83
N ARG A 151 -11.11 8.03 -4.81
CA ARG A 151 -12.06 9.13 -4.80
C ARG A 151 -11.88 10.02 -3.57
N SER A 152 -11.71 9.41 -2.40
CA SER A 152 -11.45 10.13 -1.16
C SER A 152 -10.13 10.91 -1.22
N LEU A 153 -9.05 10.28 -1.70
CA LEU A 153 -7.76 10.96 -1.89
C LEU A 153 -7.90 12.13 -2.86
N GLY A 154 -8.59 11.91 -4.00
CA GLY A 154 -8.82 12.97 -5.00
C GLY A 154 -9.55 14.18 -4.43
N ALA A 155 -10.55 13.96 -3.57
CA ALA A 155 -11.26 15.03 -2.86
C ALA A 155 -10.33 15.77 -1.89
N LEU A 156 -9.53 15.02 -1.10
CA LEU A 156 -8.58 15.58 -0.12
C LEU A 156 -7.51 16.48 -0.75
N ILE A 157 -7.04 16.16 -1.96
CA ILE A 157 -5.91 16.88 -2.61
C ILE A 157 -6.34 17.74 -3.80
N GLY A 158 -7.66 17.89 -4.04
CA GLY A 158 -8.18 18.70 -5.15
C GLY A 158 -7.95 18.09 -6.54
N ARG A 159 -7.92 16.75 -6.66
CA ARG A 159 -7.71 16.01 -7.92
C ARG A 159 -8.85 15.00 -8.22
N PRO A 160 -10.14 15.37 -8.10
CA PRO A 160 -11.25 14.42 -8.20
C PRO A 160 -11.36 13.76 -9.59
N HIS A 161 -11.02 14.49 -10.66
CA HIS A 161 -11.13 13.98 -12.02
C HIS A 161 -10.09 12.88 -12.31
N ASP A 162 -8.85 13.06 -11.90
CA ASP A 162 -7.79 12.06 -12.12
C ASP A 162 -7.97 10.86 -11.19
N ALA A 163 -8.41 11.11 -9.96
CA ALA A 163 -8.79 10.05 -9.02
C ALA A 163 -9.92 9.17 -9.57
N GLU A 164 -10.93 9.76 -10.22
CA GLU A 164 -12.04 9.01 -10.82
C GLU A 164 -11.58 8.09 -11.94
N LYS A 165 -10.59 8.49 -12.78
CA LYS A 165 -10.02 7.63 -13.82
C LYS A 165 -9.37 6.38 -13.24
N LEU A 166 -8.58 6.55 -12.16
CA LEU A 166 -7.92 5.44 -11.47
C LEU A 166 -8.91 4.57 -10.71
N ALA A 167 -9.92 5.18 -10.08
CA ALA A 167 -11.00 4.48 -9.40
C ALA A 167 -11.78 3.57 -10.34
N ARG A 168 -12.19 4.07 -11.51
CA ARG A 168 -12.90 3.26 -12.53
C ARG A 168 -12.05 2.10 -13.03
N HIS A 169 -10.77 2.33 -13.31
CA HIS A 169 -9.88 1.25 -13.74
C HIS A 169 -9.76 0.16 -12.64
N ALA A 170 -9.72 0.56 -11.37
CA ALA A 170 -9.71 -0.38 -10.26
C ALA A 170 -11.02 -1.18 -10.17
N GLU A 171 -12.18 -0.51 -10.30
CA GLU A 171 -13.50 -1.16 -10.34
C GLU A 171 -13.63 -2.13 -11.51
N ASP A 172 -13.21 -1.73 -12.72
CA ASP A 172 -13.24 -2.58 -13.91
C ASP A 172 -12.35 -3.81 -13.76
N THR A 173 -11.17 -3.64 -13.17
CA THR A 173 -10.25 -4.75 -12.87
C THR A 173 -10.91 -5.73 -11.89
N LEU A 174 -11.38 -5.24 -10.74
CA LEU A 174 -12.03 -6.08 -9.73
C LEU A 174 -13.26 -6.79 -10.32
N LYS A 175 -14.13 -6.08 -11.01
CA LYS A 175 -15.33 -6.63 -11.64
C LYS A 175 -14.98 -7.72 -12.66
N THR A 176 -14.00 -7.47 -13.52
CA THR A 176 -13.60 -8.42 -14.57
C THR A 176 -13.01 -9.68 -13.98
N VAL A 177 -12.05 -9.53 -13.06
CA VAL A 177 -11.34 -10.68 -12.53
C VAL A 177 -12.23 -11.48 -11.59
N LEU A 178 -12.91 -10.81 -10.66
CA LEU A 178 -13.77 -11.51 -9.68
C LEU A 178 -14.99 -12.13 -10.35
N GLY A 179 -15.59 -11.48 -11.35
CA GLY A 179 -16.74 -11.99 -12.09
C GLY A 179 -16.46 -13.30 -12.83
N ARG A 180 -15.20 -13.54 -13.25
CA ARG A 180 -14.79 -14.83 -13.85
C ARG A 180 -14.56 -15.93 -12.83
N VAL A 181 -14.20 -15.57 -11.59
CA VAL A 181 -13.94 -16.55 -10.50
C VAL A 181 -15.19 -16.83 -9.68
N GLU A 182 -16.13 -15.91 -9.62
CA GLU A 182 -17.38 -16.04 -8.85
C GLU A 182 -18.17 -17.33 -9.15
N PRO A 183 -18.32 -17.78 -10.44
CA PRO A 183 -19.01 -19.03 -10.76
C PRO A 183 -18.33 -20.29 -10.22
N ILE A 184 -17.05 -20.22 -9.85
CA ILE A 184 -16.30 -21.35 -9.32
C ILE A 184 -16.65 -21.53 -7.85
N ALA A 185 -17.26 -22.67 -7.51
CA ALA A 185 -17.62 -23.00 -6.14
C ALA A 185 -16.41 -22.85 -5.19
N ALA A 186 -16.63 -22.28 -4.02
CA ALA A 186 -15.54 -21.95 -3.08
C ALA A 186 -14.66 -23.16 -2.73
N ASN A 187 -15.26 -24.36 -2.59
CA ASN A 187 -14.54 -25.61 -2.31
C ASN A 187 -13.75 -26.15 -3.52
N ALA A 188 -14.06 -25.72 -4.74
CA ALA A 188 -13.36 -26.09 -5.97
C ALA A 188 -12.19 -25.15 -6.28
N ARG A 189 -12.08 -24.01 -5.62
CA ARG A 189 -10.97 -23.10 -5.81
C ARG A 189 -9.66 -23.70 -5.26
N PRO A 190 -8.51 -23.43 -5.90
CA PRO A 190 -7.20 -23.95 -5.45
C PRO A 190 -6.86 -23.52 -4.02
N LYS A 191 -6.27 -24.45 -3.24
CA LYS A 191 -5.67 -24.18 -1.94
C LYS A 191 -4.35 -23.45 -2.14
N VAL A 192 -4.22 -22.25 -1.59
CA VAL A 192 -3.05 -21.41 -1.75
C VAL A 192 -2.37 -21.19 -0.41
N TYR A 193 -1.08 -21.48 -0.33
CA TYR A 193 -0.22 -21.15 0.78
C TYR A 193 0.59 -19.89 0.45
N TYR A 194 0.50 -18.87 1.28
CA TYR A 194 1.29 -17.66 1.19
C TYR A 194 2.56 -17.79 2.02
N ALA A 195 3.67 -18.10 1.39
CA ALA A 195 4.97 -18.29 2.04
C ALA A 195 5.75 -16.96 2.13
N ARG A 196 6.18 -16.58 3.33
CA ARG A 196 6.99 -15.38 3.58
C ARG A 196 8.23 -15.73 4.41
N GLY A 197 9.25 -14.88 4.25
CA GLY A 197 10.55 -15.05 4.88
C GLY A 197 11.41 -16.11 4.20
N PRO A 198 12.71 -16.10 4.46
CA PRO A 198 13.69 -16.94 3.75
C PRO A 198 13.47 -18.44 3.93
N ARG A 199 12.74 -18.84 4.96
CA ARG A 199 12.35 -20.24 5.19
C ARG A 199 10.93 -20.57 4.72
N GLY A 200 10.16 -19.58 4.28
CA GLY A 200 8.77 -19.76 3.83
C GLY A 200 7.77 -20.10 4.94
N LEU A 201 8.16 -20.01 6.21
CA LEU A 201 7.36 -20.44 7.38
C LEU A 201 6.65 -19.29 8.11
N THR A 202 6.59 -18.11 7.51
CA THR A 202 5.69 -17.04 7.94
C THR A 202 4.56 -16.96 6.92
N THR A 203 3.32 -16.86 7.39
CA THR A 203 2.13 -16.74 6.51
C THR A 203 1.19 -15.64 7.01
N ALA A 204 0.18 -15.30 6.21
CA ALA A 204 -0.89 -14.41 6.61
C ALA A 204 -2.16 -15.22 6.93
N LEU A 205 -2.70 -14.97 8.12
CA LEU A 205 -3.92 -15.62 8.61
C LEU A 205 -5.18 -15.02 7.96
N GLY A 206 -6.33 -15.62 8.21
CA GLY A 206 -7.61 -15.22 7.63
C GLY A 206 -7.97 -13.75 7.90
N GLY A 207 -8.43 -13.04 6.88
CA GLY A 207 -8.82 -11.64 6.95
C GLY A 207 -7.65 -10.65 7.08
N SER A 208 -6.40 -11.11 6.97
CA SER A 208 -5.24 -10.22 6.92
C SER A 208 -5.20 -9.43 5.62
N ILE A 209 -4.93 -8.13 5.70
CA ILE A 209 -4.70 -7.27 4.52
C ILE A 209 -3.60 -7.81 3.59
N ASN A 210 -2.67 -8.60 4.14
CA ASN A 210 -1.54 -9.18 3.41
C ASN A 210 -1.92 -10.38 2.52
N VAL A 211 -3.13 -10.90 2.64
CA VAL A 211 -3.59 -12.10 1.92
C VAL A 211 -4.88 -11.90 1.13
N GLU A 212 -5.45 -10.68 1.15
CA GLU A 212 -6.72 -10.37 0.47
C GLU A 212 -6.72 -10.77 -1.00
N THR A 213 -5.63 -10.52 -1.75
CA THR A 213 -5.51 -10.91 -3.17
C THR A 213 -5.66 -12.42 -3.35
N ILE A 214 -5.12 -13.22 -2.42
CA ILE A 214 -5.25 -14.68 -2.45
C ILE A 214 -6.66 -15.11 -2.08
N GLU A 215 -7.26 -14.52 -1.03
CA GLU A 215 -8.62 -14.87 -0.56
C GLU A 215 -9.71 -14.50 -1.58
N MET A 216 -9.48 -13.48 -2.40
CA MET A 216 -10.38 -13.12 -3.51
C MET A 216 -10.43 -14.20 -4.61
N LEU A 217 -9.32 -14.91 -4.86
CA LEU A 217 -9.19 -15.81 -5.99
C LEU A 217 -9.13 -17.29 -5.61
N GLY A 218 -8.55 -17.61 -4.46
CA GLY A 218 -8.30 -18.97 -4.01
C GLY A 218 -8.71 -19.19 -2.56
N ARG A 219 -8.35 -20.35 -2.04
CA ARG A 219 -8.54 -20.69 -0.63
C ARG A 219 -7.23 -20.50 0.11
N ASN A 220 -7.13 -19.47 0.94
CA ASN A 220 -6.03 -19.34 1.87
C ASN A 220 -6.03 -20.51 2.85
N VAL A 221 -4.99 -21.33 2.86
CA VAL A 221 -4.91 -22.51 3.75
C VAL A 221 -4.84 -22.15 5.23
N ALA A 222 -4.50 -20.91 5.57
CA ALA A 222 -4.44 -20.38 6.93
C ALA A 222 -5.71 -19.57 7.32
N ALA A 223 -6.78 -19.60 6.51
CA ALA A 223 -7.97 -18.75 6.68
C ALA A 223 -8.79 -19.08 7.94
N GLU A 224 -8.72 -20.31 8.46
CA GLU A 224 -9.52 -20.73 9.63
C GLU A 224 -9.12 -19.98 10.92
N THR A 225 -7.89 -19.48 10.98
CA THR A 225 -7.42 -18.68 12.12
C THR A 225 -7.41 -17.21 11.72
N PRO A 226 -8.24 -16.35 12.32
CA PRO A 226 -8.23 -14.93 12.02
C PRO A 226 -7.00 -14.25 12.60
N GLY A 227 -6.42 -13.29 11.89
CA GLY A 227 -5.30 -12.52 12.40
C GLY A 227 -4.40 -11.88 11.35
N GLY A 228 -3.21 -11.49 11.78
CA GLY A 228 -2.19 -10.90 10.93
C GLY A 228 -1.20 -11.91 10.37
N LEU A 229 0.09 -11.58 10.47
CA LEU A 229 1.17 -12.49 10.10
C LEU A 229 1.52 -13.42 11.27
N ALA A 230 1.71 -14.70 10.99
CA ALA A 230 2.07 -15.71 11.98
C ALA A 230 3.19 -16.64 11.46
N ASN A 231 4.02 -17.13 12.39
CA ASN A 231 4.94 -18.21 12.09
C ASN A 231 4.22 -19.55 12.26
N ILE A 232 4.49 -20.47 11.37
CA ILE A 232 3.93 -21.83 11.36
C ILE A 232 5.05 -22.85 11.23
N SER A 233 4.73 -24.14 11.47
CA SER A 233 5.67 -25.23 11.26
C SER A 233 5.51 -25.85 9.87
N ILE A 234 6.54 -26.59 9.42
CA ILE A 234 6.48 -27.33 8.15
C ILE A 234 5.42 -28.44 8.22
N GLU A 235 5.22 -29.05 9.37
CA GLU A 235 4.20 -30.07 9.61
C GLU A 235 2.81 -29.52 9.34
N GLN A 236 2.55 -28.26 9.74
CA GLN A 236 1.28 -27.60 9.44
C GLN A 236 1.09 -27.39 7.95
N VAL A 237 2.15 -27.02 7.21
CA VAL A 237 2.09 -26.91 5.74
C VAL A 237 1.79 -28.26 5.10
N LEU A 238 2.41 -29.33 5.59
CA LEU A 238 2.15 -30.70 5.13
C LEU A 238 0.69 -31.13 5.36
N VAL A 239 0.11 -30.79 6.51
CA VAL A 239 -1.31 -31.04 6.80
C VAL A 239 -2.22 -30.26 5.85
N TRP A 240 -1.95 -28.98 5.60
CA TRP A 240 -2.70 -28.17 4.65
C TRP A 240 -2.58 -28.67 3.22
N ASN A 241 -1.39 -29.16 2.85
CA ASN A 241 -1.04 -29.68 1.53
C ASN A 241 -1.58 -28.80 0.38
N PRO A 242 -1.05 -27.58 0.22
CA PRO A 242 -1.55 -26.59 -0.74
C PRO A 242 -1.38 -27.05 -2.19
N ASP A 243 -2.28 -26.59 -3.09
CA ASP A 243 -2.19 -26.79 -4.54
C ASP A 243 -1.20 -25.82 -5.18
N VAL A 244 -1.02 -24.64 -4.56
CA VAL A 244 -0.15 -23.57 -5.04
C VAL A 244 0.55 -22.92 -3.86
N ILE A 245 1.83 -22.61 -4.02
CA ILE A 245 2.58 -21.73 -3.11
C ILE A 245 2.85 -20.41 -3.84
N VAL A 246 2.49 -19.30 -3.20
CA VAL A 246 2.87 -17.95 -3.61
C VAL A 246 3.85 -17.41 -2.58
N THR A 247 4.99 -16.90 -3.02
CA THR A 247 5.98 -16.29 -2.14
C THR A 247 6.42 -14.92 -2.65
N ILE A 248 6.84 -14.05 -1.73
CA ILE A 248 7.51 -12.78 -2.02
C ILE A 248 9.02 -12.86 -1.72
N ASP A 249 9.49 -14.02 -1.28
CA ASP A 249 10.86 -14.22 -0.85
C ASP A 249 11.64 -15.00 -1.91
N GLN A 250 12.63 -14.33 -2.49
CA GLN A 250 13.44 -14.89 -3.57
C GLN A 250 14.34 -16.02 -3.08
N GLU A 251 14.86 -15.91 -1.84
CA GLU A 251 15.69 -16.95 -1.26
C GLU A 251 14.88 -18.24 -1.08
N PHE A 252 13.68 -18.15 -0.49
CA PHE A 252 12.78 -19.29 -0.37
C PHE A 252 12.44 -19.90 -1.74
N ALA A 253 12.08 -19.09 -2.73
CA ALA A 253 11.75 -19.57 -4.06
C ALA A 253 12.90 -20.30 -4.75
N ALA A 254 14.15 -19.94 -4.44
CA ALA A 254 15.35 -20.54 -5.03
C ALA A 254 15.61 -21.97 -4.50
N TRP A 255 15.41 -22.23 -3.21
CA TRP A 255 15.81 -23.51 -2.61
C TRP A 255 14.65 -24.46 -2.30
N VAL A 256 13.42 -23.99 -2.16
CA VAL A 256 12.28 -24.80 -1.69
C VAL A 256 12.07 -26.10 -2.48
N ARG A 257 12.36 -26.07 -3.80
CA ARG A 257 12.21 -27.26 -4.68
C ARG A 257 13.23 -28.35 -4.44
N SER A 258 14.34 -28.03 -3.80
CA SER A 258 15.42 -28.97 -3.47
C SER A 258 15.43 -29.40 -2.00
N ASP A 259 14.57 -28.83 -1.18
CA ASP A 259 14.52 -29.12 0.26
C ASP A 259 13.69 -30.38 0.55
N PRO A 260 14.28 -31.41 1.22
CA PRO A 260 13.57 -32.65 1.52
C PRO A 260 12.31 -32.46 2.39
N SER A 261 12.29 -31.45 3.27
CA SER A 261 11.13 -31.18 4.16
C SER A 261 9.92 -30.67 3.39
N TRP A 262 10.15 -29.98 2.26
CA TRP A 262 9.11 -29.45 1.39
C TRP A 262 8.72 -30.39 0.25
N ALA A 263 9.57 -31.38 -0.08
CA ALA A 263 9.32 -32.30 -1.18
C ALA A 263 7.96 -33.04 -1.12
N PRO A 264 7.39 -33.38 0.07
CA PRO A 264 6.07 -34.02 0.14
C PRO A 264 4.89 -33.05 -0.15
N VAL A 265 5.11 -31.72 -0.16
CA VAL A 265 4.05 -30.73 -0.40
C VAL A 265 3.61 -30.79 -1.86
N LYS A 266 2.29 -30.92 -2.10
CA LYS A 266 1.71 -31.03 -3.46
C LYS A 266 2.19 -29.94 -4.41
N ALA A 267 2.15 -28.66 -3.98
CA ALA A 267 2.61 -27.53 -4.79
C ALA A 267 4.07 -27.62 -5.20
N VAL A 268 4.93 -28.23 -4.39
CA VAL A 268 6.36 -28.41 -4.70
C VAL A 268 6.51 -29.53 -5.74
N ARG A 269 5.86 -30.69 -5.53
CA ARG A 269 5.90 -31.81 -6.48
C ARG A 269 5.36 -31.42 -7.86
N ASP A 270 4.29 -30.63 -7.90
CA ASP A 270 3.60 -30.21 -9.12
C ASP A 270 4.28 -28.97 -9.75
N ASN A 271 5.43 -28.52 -9.23
CA ASN A 271 6.16 -27.33 -9.66
C ASN A 271 5.32 -26.04 -9.65
N ARG A 272 4.39 -25.92 -8.68
CA ARG A 272 3.48 -24.78 -8.53
C ARG A 272 3.88 -23.85 -7.39
N VAL A 273 5.16 -23.52 -7.33
CA VAL A 273 5.73 -22.50 -6.44
C VAL A 273 6.05 -21.27 -7.26
N HIS A 274 5.39 -20.15 -6.94
CA HIS A 274 5.45 -18.93 -7.71
C HIS A 274 5.99 -17.78 -6.88
N LEU A 275 7.08 -17.16 -7.36
CA LEU A 275 7.62 -15.93 -6.81
C LEU A 275 6.83 -14.75 -7.36
N SER A 276 6.20 -13.97 -6.47
CA SER A 276 5.44 -12.78 -6.85
C SER A 276 6.36 -11.69 -7.37
N PRO A 277 6.03 -11.04 -8.49
CA PRO A 277 6.70 -9.82 -8.90
C PRO A 277 6.66 -8.75 -7.81
N LYS A 278 7.73 -7.93 -7.71
CA LYS A 278 7.84 -6.92 -6.64
C LYS A 278 8.51 -5.60 -7.04
N MET A 279 8.80 -5.39 -8.32
CA MET A 279 9.37 -4.14 -8.81
C MET A 279 8.30 -3.19 -9.34
N PRO A 280 8.26 -1.91 -8.91
CA PRO A 280 8.96 -1.33 -7.76
C PRO A 280 8.28 -1.69 -6.43
N PHE A 281 7.04 -2.23 -6.47
CA PHE A 281 6.23 -2.61 -5.31
C PHE A 281 5.65 -4.01 -5.51
N GLY A 282 5.54 -4.78 -4.40
CA GLY A 282 5.07 -6.15 -4.42
C GLY A 282 3.63 -6.30 -4.92
N TRP A 283 3.39 -7.21 -5.88
CA TRP A 283 2.09 -7.36 -6.54
C TRP A 283 1.02 -8.03 -5.68
N VAL A 284 1.39 -8.93 -4.80
CA VAL A 284 0.43 -9.61 -3.91
C VAL A 284 0.35 -8.89 -2.58
N ASP A 285 1.50 -8.45 -2.08
CA ASP A 285 1.70 -7.83 -0.77
C ASP A 285 3.05 -7.09 -0.76
N PHE A 286 3.36 -6.37 0.34
CA PHE A 286 4.65 -5.77 0.64
C PHE A 286 5.07 -4.61 -0.29
N PRO A 287 4.46 -3.46 -0.05
CA PRO A 287 3.33 -3.18 0.83
C PRO A 287 1.99 -3.39 0.12
N PRO A 288 0.91 -3.71 0.87
CA PRO A 288 -0.41 -3.86 0.30
C PRO A 288 -0.99 -2.50 -0.11
N SER A 289 -1.06 -2.23 -1.41
CA SER A 289 -1.64 -1.00 -1.98
C SER A 289 -2.23 -1.30 -3.37
N VAL A 290 -2.34 -0.30 -4.22
CA VAL A 290 -2.90 -0.39 -5.59
C VAL A 290 -2.16 -1.38 -6.51
N ASN A 291 -0.89 -1.64 -6.25
CA ASN A 291 -0.08 -2.66 -6.93
C ASN A 291 -0.74 -4.05 -6.94
N ARG A 292 -1.67 -4.31 -6.01
CA ARG A 292 -2.46 -5.55 -5.99
C ARG A 292 -3.43 -5.69 -7.19
N LEU A 293 -3.72 -4.60 -7.92
CA LEU A 293 -4.55 -4.69 -9.14
C LEU A 293 -3.87 -5.53 -10.22
N ILE A 294 -2.60 -5.27 -10.52
CA ILE A 294 -1.85 -6.13 -11.46
C ILE A 294 -1.55 -7.49 -10.83
N GLY A 295 -1.35 -7.54 -9.52
CA GLY A 295 -1.20 -8.79 -8.77
C GLY A 295 -2.42 -9.70 -8.85
N LEU A 296 -3.62 -9.14 -8.91
CA LEU A 296 -4.87 -9.89 -9.08
C LEU A 296 -4.90 -10.60 -10.45
N TRP A 297 -4.55 -9.90 -11.54
CA TRP A 297 -4.42 -10.49 -12.86
C TRP A 297 -3.36 -11.59 -12.93
N TRP A 298 -2.20 -11.33 -12.35
CA TRP A 298 -1.08 -12.28 -12.32
C TRP A 298 -1.47 -13.55 -11.57
N LEU A 299 -2.06 -13.43 -10.39
CA LEU A 299 -2.46 -14.58 -9.58
C LEU A 299 -3.64 -15.33 -10.22
N ALA A 300 -4.62 -14.61 -10.79
CA ALA A 300 -5.73 -15.22 -11.50
C ALA A 300 -5.24 -16.09 -12.68
N LYS A 301 -4.27 -15.60 -13.45
CA LYS A 301 -3.65 -16.37 -14.55
C LYS A 301 -2.93 -17.62 -14.05
N ILE A 302 -2.30 -17.59 -12.87
CA ILE A 302 -1.66 -18.76 -12.27
C ILE A 302 -2.70 -19.79 -11.80
N LEU A 303 -3.78 -19.33 -11.19
CA LEU A 303 -4.80 -20.23 -10.62
C LEU A 303 -5.75 -20.78 -11.70
N TYR A 304 -6.04 -19.98 -12.73
CA TYR A 304 -7.07 -20.26 -13.74
C TYR A 304 -6.60 -19.87 -15.15
N PRO A 305 -5.55 -20.51 -15.68
CA PRO A 305 -4.92 -20.08 -16.95
C PRO A 305 -5.88 -20.05 -18.15
N GLU A 306 -6.86 -20.95 -18.18
CA GLU A 306 -7.85 -21.03 -19.27
C GLU A 306 -8.86 -19.88 -19.24
N GLN A 307 -9.24 -19.40 -18.04
CA GLN A 307 -10.16 -18.29 -17.84
C GLN A 307 -9.48 -16.92 -18.01
N PHE A 308 -8.15 -16.87 -17.94
CA PHE A 308 -7.35 -15.65 -18.04
C PHE A 308 -6.29 -15.76 -19.14
N PRO A 309 -6.73 -15.77 -20.43
CA PRO A 309 -5.83 -15.90 -21.58
C PRO A 309 -5.00 -14.64 -21.86
N GLU A 310 -5.35 -13.49 -21.25
CA GLU A 310 -4.72 -12.20 -21.51
C GLU A 310 -3.20 -12.25 -21.37
N ASP A 311 -2.52 -11.45 -22.19
CA ASP A 311 -1.06 -11.27 -22.08
C ASP A 311 -0.73 -10.46 -20.83
N ILE A 312 -0.15 -11.12 -19.83
CA ILE A 312 0.26 -10.48 -18.58
C ILE A 312 1.32 -9.39 -18.81
N GLY A 313 2.14 -9.51 -19.84
CA GLY A 313 3.12 -8.48 -20.22
C GLY A 313 2.45 -7.20 -20.69
N ALA A 314 1.40 -7.32 -21.52
CA ALA A 314 0.61 -6.17 -21.98
C ALA A 314 -0.14 -5.51 -20.81
N LEU A 315 -0.76 -6.29 -19.92
CA LEU A 315 -1.41 -5.80 -18.71
C LEU A 315 -0.42 -5.09 -17.78
N THR A 316 0.79 -5.63 -17.62
CA THR A 316 1.87 -5.00 -16.84
C THR A 316 2.23 -3.65 -17.42
N ARG A 317 2.43 -3.57 -18.75
CA ARG A 317 2.77 -2.31 -19.42
C ARG A 317 1.68 -1.24 -19.21
N ASP A 318 0.41 -1.59 -19.40
CA ASP A 318 -0.72 -0.66 -19.18
C ASP A 318 -0.77 -0.18 -17.72
N PHE A 319 -0.64 -1.11 -16.77
CA PHE A 319 -0.66 -0.77 -15.35
C PHE A 319 0.48 0.19 -14.98
N TYR A 320 1.72 -0.07 -15.40
CA TYR A 320 2.87 0.80 -15.08
C TYR A 320 2.74 2.16 -15.73
N THR A 321 2.27 2.21 -16.98
CA THR A 321 2.04 3.48 -17.67
C THR A 321 0.99 4.32 -16.96
N ARG A 322 -0.09 3.69 -16.50
CA ARG A 322 -1.23 4.36 -15.86
C ARG A 322 -0.97 4.77 -14.42
N PHE A 323 -0.35 3.87 -13.64
CA PHE A 323 -0.18 4.05 -12.19
C PHE A 323 1.22 4.50 -11.78
N TYR A 324 2.25 4.07 -12.48
CA TYR A 324 3.62 4.44 -12.13
C TYR A 324 4.22 5.50 -13.05
N HIS A 325 3.44 5.98 -14.04
CA HIS A 325 3.78 7.07 -14.96
C HIS A 325 5.00 6.77 -15.84
N VAL A 326 5.36 5.50 -15.99
CA VAL A 326 6.47 5.03 -16.83
C VAL A 326 6.03 3.88 -17.72
N THR A 327 6.52 3.84 -18.93
CA THR A 327 6.23 2.74 -19.86
C THR A 327 7.45 1.81 -19.93
N PRO A 328 7.39 0.62 -19.28
CA PRO A 328 8.52 -0.28 -19.24
C PRO A 328 8.77 -0.91 -20.63
N SER A 329 10.04 -1.15 -20.97
CA SER A 329 10.45 -1.91 -22.13
C SER A 329 10.08 -3.40 -21.98
N ALA A 330 10.14 -4.16 -23.09
CA ALA A 330 9.90 -5.61 -23.05
C ALA A 330 10.86 -6.33 -22.08
N ALA A 331 12.13 -5.97 -22.07
CA ALA A 331 13.13 -6.55 -21.16
C ALA A 331 12.84 -6.22 -19.67
N GLN A 332 12.37 -5.00 -19.39
CA GLN A 332 11.96 -4.62 -18.03
C GLN A 332 10.72 -5.39 -17.58
N ILE A 333 9.75 -5.62 -18.49
CA ILE A 333 8.56 -6.43 -18.18
C ILE A 333 8.96 -7.89 -17.88
N GLU A 334 9.83 -8.48 -18.71
CA GLU A 334 10.33 -9.83 -18.49
C GLU A 334 11.06 -9.94 -17.13
N HIS A 335 11.90 -8.95 -16.81
CA HIS A 335 12.58 -8.89 -15.50
C HIS A 335 11.60 -8.85 -14.33
N VAL A 336 10.57 -7.99 -14.41
CA VAL A 336 9.52 -7.90 -13.38
C VAL A 336 8.79 -9.23 -13.22
N LEU A 337 8.36 -9.84 -14.32
CA LEU A 337 7.60 -11.10 -14.31
C LEU A 337 8.43 -12.28 -13.80
N ALA A 338 9.74 -12.24 -13.93
CA ALA A 338 10.64 -13.23 -13.32
C ALA A 338 10.69 -13.14 -11.79
N GLY A 339 10.13 -12.10 -11.17
CA GLY A 339 10.12 -11.88 -9.71
C GLY A 339 11.49 -11.56 -9.12
N ARG A 340 12.49 -11.26 -9.96
CA ARG A 340 13.87 -10.98 -9.52
C ARG A 340 14.02 -9.53 -9.08
N ASP A 341 14.91 -9.32 -8.10
CA ASP A 341 15.34 -8.00 -7.61
C ASP A 341 16.46 -7.43 -8.47
#